data_a470610d7b1d8ce824fcdbca078ad534
#
_entry.id   a470610d7b1d8ce824fcdbca078ad534
#
_cell.length_a   1.000
_cell.length_b   1.000
_cell.length_c   1.000
_cell.angle_alpha   90.00
_cell.angle_beta   90.00
_cell.angle_gamma   90.00
#
_symmetry.space_group_name_H-M   'P 1'
#
loop_
_entity.id
_entity.type
_entity.pdbx_description
1 polymer ?
#
loop_
_entity_poly.entity_id
_entity_poly.type
_entity_poly.pdbx_seq_one_letter_code
_entity_poly.pdbx_strand_id
1 'polypeptide(L)'
;MQIATWNVNSIRTRLDQVQAWLQDAQPDLLCLQETKVDDPLFPHEVFEAQGYQVHFHGQKAYNGVAIVSRQPLEDVRRGFTGELPEDAEALQLGEQKRVISALVNNIRIVNVYVPNGSDLRSEKYPYKLEWMSCLNRYLSAQAKRDEPLCLVGDFNIALEARDIHHPERLTGGIMAS
;
A
#
# COMPACT_ATOMS: atom_id res chain seq x y z
N MET A 1 -15.81 11.68 -0.16
CA MET A 1 -15.21 10.37 0.10
C MET A 1 -14.06 10.55 1.07
N GLN A 2 -14.07 9.85 2.19
CA GLN A 2 -13.01 9.86 3.21
C GLN A 2 -12.14 8.62 3.01
N ILE A 3 -10.84 8.84 2.77
CA ILE A 3 -9.85 7.78 2.57
C ILE A 3 -8.85 7.83 3.72
N ALA A 4 -8.63 6.68 4.36
CA ALA A 4 -7.62 6.51 5.38
C ALA A 4 -6.52 5.53 4.90
N THR A 5 -5.31 5.70 5.41
CA THR A 5 -4.18 4.79 5.18
C THR A 5 -3.53 4.43 6.51
N TRP A 6 -3.18 3.16 6.70
CA TRP A 6 -2.63 2.66 7.96
C TRP A 6 -1.69 1.48 7.74
N ASN A 7 -0.41 1.65 8.06
CA ASN A 7 0.50 0.52 8.22
C ASN A 7 0.20 -0.17 9.55
N VAL A 8 -0.39 -1.37 9.49
CA VAL A 8 -0.86 -2.12 10.67
C VAL A 8 0.18 -3.05 11.26
N ASN A 9 1.30 -3.26 10.59
CA ASN A 9 2.36 -4.16 11.06
C ASN A 9 1.80 -5.48 11.60
N SER A 10 1.11 -6.24 10.76
CA SER A 10 0.31 -7.45 10.98
C SER A 10 -1.16 -7.18 11.31
N ILE A 11 -2.01 -7.48 10.31
CA ILE A 11 -3.47 -7.35 10.47
C ILE A 11 -4.02 -8.25 11.58
N ARG A 12 -3.49 -9.48 11.72
CA ARG A 12 -3.95 -10.40 12.76
C ARG A 12 -3.65 -9.89 14.17
N THR A 13 -2.52 -9.22 14.36
CA THR A 13 -2.14 -8.65 15.67
C THR A 13 -2.95 -7.38 16.00
N ARG A 14 -3.39 -6.64 14.99
CA ARG A 14 -4.08 -5.36 15.13
C ARG A 14 -5.57 -5.42 14.81
N LEU A 15 -6.12 -6.62 14.60
CA LEU A 15 -7.48 -6.80 14.11
C LEU A 15 -8.51 -6.07 14.98
N ASP A 16 -8.47 -6.27 16.31
CA ASP A 16 -9.39 -5.63 17.23
C ASP A 16 -9.29 -4.10 17.20
N GLN A 17 -8.07 -3.57 17.07
CA GLN A 17 -7.83 -2.12 16.95
C GLN A 17 -8.39 -1.56 15.65
N VAL A 18 -8.17 -2.26 14.54
CA VAL A 18 -8.69 -1.86 13.22
C VAL A 18 -10.22 -1.90 13.23
N GLN A 19 -10.82 -2.95 13.79
CA GLN A 19 -12.27 -3.07 13.90
C GLN A 19 -12.89 -1.94 14.74
N ALA A 20 -12.35 -1.69 15.93
CA ALA A 20 -12.82 -0.62 16.80
C ALA A 20 -12.72 0.74 16.10
N TRP A 21 -11.61 1.01 15.42
CA TRP A 21 -11.42 2.24 14.66
C TRP A 21 -12.39 2.38 13.48
N LEU A 22 -12.67 1.29 12.75
CA LEU A 22 -13.66 1.29 11.66
C LEU A 22 -15.07 1.59 12.15
N GLN A 23 -15.43 1.09 13.33
CA GLN A 23 -16.74 1.36 13.96
C GLN A 23 -16.90 2.83 14.35
N ASP A 24 -15.83 3.45 14.84
CA ASP A 24 -15.83 4.84 15.29
C ASP A 24 -15.69 5.83 14.10
N ALA A 25 -14.65 5.68 13.30
CA ALA A 25 -14.31 6.63 12.23
C ALA A 25 -15.16 6.47 10.98
N GLN A 26 -15.65 5.27 10.70
CA GLN A 26 -16.51 4.92 9.56
C GLN A 26 -16.04 5.48 8.21
N PRO A 27 -14.77 5.34 7.81
CA PRO A 27 -14.28 5.88 6.55
C PRO A 27 -14.96 5.21 5.35
N ASP A 28 -14.97 5.87 4.20
CA ASP A 28 -15.39 5.25 2.93
C ASP A 28 -14.40 4.18 2.49
N LEU A 29 -13.08 4.47 2.66
CA LEU A 29 -11.99 3.55 2.35
C LEU A 29 -10.93 3.54 3.46
N LEU A 30 -10.37 2.34 3.70
CA LEU A 30 -9.16 2.15 4.50
C LEU A 30 -8.15 1.33 3.70
N CYS A 31 -6.98 1.92 3.45
CA CYS A 31 -5.86 1.28 2.77
C CYS A 31 -4.85 0.78 3.81
N LEU A 32 -4.61 -0.53 3.85
CA LEU A 32 -3.73 -1.17 4.83
C LEU A 32 -2.39 -1.55 4.20
N GLN A 33 -1.31 -1.40 4.97
CA GLN A 33 0.03 -1.88 4.61
C GLN A 33 0.57 -2.79 5.72
N GLU A 34 1.51 -3.65 5.36
CA GLU A 34 2.11 -4.68 6.22
C GLU A 34 1.07 -5.61 6.86
N THR A 35 0.15 -6.15 6.05
CA THR A 35 -0.85 -7.10 6.55
C THR A 35 -0.23 -8.41 7.05
N LYS A 36 0.92 -8.82 6.52
CA LYS A 36 1.78 -9.95 6.96
C LYS A 36 1.03 -11.28 7.06
N VAL A 37 0.07 -11.50 6.17
CA VAL A 37 -0.76 -12.70 6.13
C VAL A 37 -0.96 -13.14 4.68
N ASP A 38 -0.95 -14.46 4.44
CA ASP A 38 -1.30 -15.02 3.13
C ASP A 38 -2.77 -14.79 2.80
N ASP A 39 -3.08 -14.63 1.53
CA ASP A 39 -4.43 -14.36 1.06
C ASP A 39 -5.49 -15.33 1.63
N PRO A 40 -5.30 -16.66 1.67
CA PRO A 40 -6.29 -17.57 2.23
C PRO A 40 -6.55 -17.42 3.74
N LEU A 41 -5.66 -16.73 4.45
CA LEU A 41 -5.72 -16.53 5.90
C LEU A 41 -6.05 -15.08 6.28
N PHE A 42 -6.36 -14.24 5.29
CA PHE A 42 -6.76 -12.86 5.56
C PHE A 42 -8.16 -12.85 6.23
N PRO A 43 -8.35 -12.11 7.34
CA PRO A 43 -9.59 -12.12 8.11
C PRO A 43 -10.70 -11.28 7.44
N HIS A 44 -11.06 -11.57 6.19
CA HIS A 44 -11.99 -10.77 5.39
C HIS A 44 -13.40 -10.75 5.99
N GLU A 45 -13.86 -11.86 6.56
CA GLU A 45 -15.19 -11.99 7.16
C GLU A 45 -15.49 -10.93 8.23
N VAL A 46 -14.45 -10.50 8.95
CA VAL A 46 -14.55 -9.49 9.98
C VAL A 46 -14.91 -8.10 9.43
N PHE A 47 -14.40 -7.78 8.26
CA PHE A 47 -14.69 -6.53 7.53
C PHE A 47 -16.06 -6.60 6.86
N GLU A 48 -16.40 -7.72 6.27
CA GLU A 48 -17.71 -7.98 5.64
C GLU A 48 -18.84 -7.87 6.66
N ALA A 49 -18.65 -8.38 7.88
CA ALA A 49 -19.61 -8.26 8.96
C ALA A 49 -19.88 -6.81 9.37
N GLN A 50 -18.99 -5.87 9.09
CA GLN A 50 -19.14 -4.44 9.31
C GLN A 50 -19.61 -3.66 8.06
N GLY A 51 -19.98 -4.36 6.99
CA GLY A 51 -20.48 -3.77 5.74
C GLY A 51 -19.40 -3.26 4.80
N TYR A 52 -18.15 -3.72 4.95
CA TYR A 52 -17.07 -3.40 4.05
C TYR A 52 -16.76 -4.55 3.09
N GLN A 53 -16.49 -4.24 1.84
CA GLN A 53 -15.79 -5.12 0.92
C GLN A 53 -14.29 -5.02 1.18
N VAL A 54 -13.55 -6.11 0.97
CA VAL A 54 -12.10 -6.08 1.11
C VAL A 54 -11.41 -6.84 -0.02
N HIS A 55 -10.39 -6.24 -0.59
CA HIS A 55 -9.45 -6.89 -1.48
C HIS A 55 -8.04 -6.76 -0.94
N PHE A 56 -7.27 -7.81 -1.05
CA PHE A 56 -5.95 -7.92 -0.45
C PHE A 56 -4.98 -8.60 -1.41
N HIS A 57 -3.70 -8.37 -1.16
CA HIS A 57 -2.59 -8.95 -1.87
C HIS A 57 -1.47 -9.20 -0.85
N GLY A 58 -1.43 -10.40 -0.30
CA GLY A 58 -0.65 -10.75 0.86
C GLY A 58 0.34 -11.90 0.64
N GLN A 59 1.26 -12.02 1.58
CA GLN A 59 2.18 -13.15 1.71
C GLN A 59 2.49 -13.41 3.18
N LYS A 60 2.95 -14.62 3.47
CA LYS A 60 3.26 -15.05 4.83
C LYS A 60 4.37 -14.20 5.46
N ALA A 61 4.12 -13.70 6.66
CA ALA A 61 5.08 -13.04 7.56
C ALA A 61 5.63 -11.67 7.13
N TYR A 62 5.54 -11.30 5.84
CA TYR A 62 6.11 -10.05 5.31
C TYR A 62 5.10 -9.32 4.42
N ASN A 63 5.34 -7.99 4.22
CA ASN A 63 4.61 -7.18 3.27
C ASN A 63 3.07 -7.32 3.36
N GLY A 64 2.40 -7.25 2.24
CA GLY A 64 0.95 -7.36 2.12
C GLY A 64 0.25 -6.02 2.21
N VAL A 65 -0.69 -5.81 1.29
CA VAL A 65 -1.53 -4.60 1.20
C VAL A 65 -2.99 -4.99 1.05
N ALA A 66 -3.90 -4.14 1.52
CA ALA A 66 -5.32 -4.36 1.35
C ALA A 66 -6.07 -3.03 1.16
N ILE A 67 -7.22 -3.09 0.48
CA ILE A 67 -8.19 -2.00 0.38
C ILE A 67 -9.50 -2.51 0.99
N VAL A 68 -9.97 -1.85 2.03
CA VAL A 68 -11.23 -2.07 2.72
C VAL A 68 -12.17 -0.92 2.33
N SER A 69 -13.37 -1.19 1.81
CA SER A 69 -14.24 -0.18 1.23
C SER A 69 -15.71 -0.42 1.55
N ARG A 70 -16.45 0.66 1.83
CA ARG A 70 -17.91 0.66 1.85
C ARG A 70 -18.52 0.77 0.45
N GLN A 71 -17.73 1.25 -0.50
CA GLN A 71 -18.13 1.40 -1.90
C GLN A 71 -17.70 0.17 -2.70
N PRO A 72 -18.35 -0.15 -3.80
CA PRO A 72 -17.90 -1.20 -4.70
C PRO A 72 -16.45 -0.98 -5.15
N LEU A 73 -15.66 -2.05 -5.13
CA LEU A 73 -14.30 -2.09 -5.63
C LEU A 73 -14.31 -2.74 -7.01
N GLU A 74 -14.07 -1.94 -8.04
CA GLU A 74 -14.05 -2.37 -9.43
C GLU A 74 -12.62 -2.43 -9.97
N ASP A 75 -12.37 -3.22 -11.00
CA ASP A 75 -11.09 -3.34 -11.70
C ASP A 75 -9.90 -3.43 -10.73
N VAL A 76 -10.00 -4.37 -9.78
CA VAL A 76 -8.97 -4.60 -8.77
C VAL A 76 -7.74 -5.23 -9.41
N ARG A 77 -6.58 -4.59 -9.22
CA ARG A 77 -5.30 -5.02 -9.79
C ARG A 77 -4.27 -5.21 -8.67
N ARG A 78 -3.44 -6.23 -8.82
CA ARG A 78 -2.39 -6.61 -7.85
C ARG A 78 -1.02 -6.48 -8.48
N GLY A 79 -0.07 -5.88 -7.76
CA GLY A 79 1.26 -5.57 -8.30
C GLY A 79 1.22 -4.48 -9.37
N PHE A 80 2.19 -4.49 -10.27
CA PHE A 80 2.34 -3.51 -11.34
C PHE A 80 1.77 -3.98 -12.69
N THR A 81 1.28 -5.21 -12.78
CA THR A 81 0.90 -5.87 -14.03
C THR A 81 -0.24 -5.18 -14.78
N GLY A 82 -1.12 -4.48 -14.05
CA GLY A 82 -2.26 -3.79 -14.67
C GLY A 82 -1.86 -2.71 -15.67
N GLU A 83 -0.73 -2.04 -15.45
CA GLU A 83 -0.21 -0.96 -16.31
C GLU A 83 1.07 -1.34 -17.04
N LEU A 84 1.81 -2.32 -16.53
CA LEU A 84 3.09 -2.78 -17.05
C LEU A 84 3.09 -4.30 -17.30
N PRO A 85 2.16 -4.82 -18.12
CA PRO A 85 1.93 -6.27 -18.22
C PRO A 85 3.08 -7.05 -18.88
N GLU A 86 3.88 -6.39 -19.71
CA GLU A 86 5.01 -7.00 -20.44
C GLU A 86 6.39 -6.64 -19.85
N ASP A 87 6.40 -5.84 -18.78
CA ASP A 87 7.62 -5.43 -18.08
C ASP A 87 8.07 -6.53 -17.10
N ALA A 88 9.12 -7.26 -17.45
CA ALA A 88 9.62 -8.37 -16.65
C ALA A 88 10.07 -7.94 -15.23
N GLU A 89 10.67 -6.75 -15.10
CA GLU A 89 11.05 -6.17 -13.81
C GLU A 89 9.80 -5.86 -12.97
N ALA A 90 8.80 -5.25 -13.59
CA ALA A 90 7.53 -4.94 -12.91
C ALA A 90 6.80 -6.20 -12.45
N LEU A 91 6.82 -7.27 -13.24
CA LEU A 91 6.29 -8.59 -12.85
C LEU A 91 7.01 -9.12 -11.61
N GLN A 92 8.34 -9.15 -11.63
CA GLN A 92 9.15 -9.63 -10.51
C GLN A 92 8.94 -8.79 -9.24
N LEU A 93 8.94 -7.47 -9.35
CA LEU A 93 8.71 -6.57 -8.23
C LEU A 93 7.27 -6.67 -7.68
N GLY A 94 6.29 -6.95 -8.55
CA GLY A 94 4.89 -7.16 -8.19
C GLY A 94 4.67 -8.36 -7.25
N GLU A 95 5.51 -9.40 -7.36
CA GLU A 95 5.47 -10.58 -6.49
C GLU A 95 5.78 -10.27 -5.02
N GLN A 96 6.31 -9.10 -4.72
CA GLN A 96 6.58 -8.67 -3.34
C GLN A 96 5.33 -8.20 -2.57
N LYS A 97 4.14 -8.28 -3.18
CA LYS A 97 2.85 -7.99 -2.54
C LYS A 97 2.80 -6.61 -1.86
N ARG A 98 3.27 -5.58 -2.59
CA ARG A 98 3.40 -4.20 -2.07
C ARG A 98 2.51 -3.18 -2.76
N VAL A 99 1.75 -3.62 -3.79
CA VAL A 99 0.85 -2.75 -4.56
C VAL A 99 -0.48 -3.44 -4.76
N ILE A 100 -1.56 -2.73 -4.50
CA ILE A 100 -2.92 -3.09 -4.89
C ILE A 100 -3.65 -1.83 -5.33
N SER A 101 -4.41 -1.90 -6.40
CA SER A 101 -5.25 -0.79 -6.83
C SER A 101 -6.66 -1.23 -7.16
N ALA A 102 -7.60 -0.31 -7.04
CA ALA A 102 -9.00 -0.52 -7.41
C ALA A 102 -9.60 0.78 -7.93
N LEU A 103 -10.63 0.67 -8.74
CA LEU A 103 -11.47 1.79 -9.13
C LEU A 103 -12.62 1.92 -8.11
N VAL A 104 -12.80 3.11 -7.57
CA VAL A 104 -13.86 3.43 -6.60
C VAL A 104 -14.49 4.76 -7.01
N ASN A 105 -15.78 4.75 -7.36
CA ASN A 105 -16.48 5.94 -7.85
C ASN A 105 -15.71 6.69 -8.96
N ASN A 106 -15.20 5.95 -9.93
CA ASN A 106 -14.36 6.45 -11.04
C ASN A 106 -13.03 7.10 -10.61
N ILE A 107 -12.55 6.85 -9.40
CA ILE A 107 -11.23 7.27 -8.93
C ILE A 107 -10.35 6.03 -8.77
N ARG A 108 -9.19 6.00 -9.43
CA ARG A 108 -8.20 4.96 -9.24
C ARG A 108 -7.49 5.16 -7.89
N ILE A 109 -7.75 4.27 -6.97
CA ILE A 109 -7.04 4.22 -5.67
C ILE A 109 -5.85 3.28 -5.82
N VAL A 110 -4.66 3.77 -5.56
CA VAL A 110 -3.42 2.96 -5.57
C VAL A 110 -2.84 2.95 -4.16
N ASN A 111 -2.88 1.79 -3.53
CA ASN A 111 -2.33 1.57 -2.20
C ASN A 111 -0.95 0.91 -2.32
N VAL A 112 0.07 1.56 -1.77
CA VAL A 112 1.46 1.11 -1.85
C VAL A 112 2.10 0.91 -0.48
N TYR A 113 3.04 -0.05 -0.42
CA TYR A 113 3.98 -0.21 0.68
C TYR A 113 5.40 -0.16 0.11
N VAL A 114 6.00 1.03 0.10
CA VAL A 114 7.34 1.26 -0.45
C VAL A 114 8.38 0.53 0.40
N PRO A 115 9.39 -0.14 -0.20
CA PRO A 115 10.48 -0.75 0.56
C PRO A 115 11.17 0.24 1.49
N ASN A 116 11.46 -0.17 2.73
CA ASN A 116 12.16 0.68 3.70
C ASN A 116 13.61 0.98 3.26
N GLY A 117 14.31 0.00 2.62
CA GLY A 117 15.69 0.16 2.18
C GLY A 117 16.73 -0.08 3.29
N SER A 118 16.35 -0.15 4.55
CA SER A 118 17.14 -0.42 5.75
C SER A 118 18.22 0.63 6.04
N ASP A 119 19.30 0.70 5.26
CA ASP A 119 20.43 1.62 5.39
C ASP A 119 20.98 1.97 4.00
N LEU A 120 21.56 3.14 3.82
CA LEU A 120 22.11 3.62 2.54
C LEU A 120 23.24 2.71 1.98
N ARG A 121 23.90 1.93 2.85
CA ARG A 121 24.94 0.97 2.48
C ARG A 121 24.42 -0.46 2.33
N SER A 122 23.13 -0.66 2.58
CA SER A 122 22.46 -1.96 2.46
C SER A 122 22.17 -2.26 0.99
N GLU A 123 22.25 -3.54 0.60
CA GLU A 123 21.77 -4.03 -0.69
C GLU A 123 20.26 -3.79 -0.91
N LYS A 124 19.52 -3.50 0.16
CA LYS A 124 18.10 -3.15 0.10
C LYS A 124 17.86 -1.72 -0.40
N TYR A 125 18.88 -0.84 -0.36
CA TYR A 125 18.71 0.52 -0.85
C TYR A 125 18.61 0.59 -2.39
N PRO A 126 19.51 -0.04 -3.18
CA PRO A 126 19.31 -0.18 -4.62
C PRO A 126 17.95 -0.77 -4.98
N TYR A 127 17.52 -1.84 -4.29
CA TYR A 127 16.19 -2.42 -4.47
C TYR A 127 15.05 -1.41 -4.24
N LYS A 128 15.15 -0.55 -3.22
CA LYS A 128 14.18 0.53 -2.98
C LYS A 128 14.11 1.48 -4.17
N LEU A 129 15.27 1.90 -4.70
CA LEU A 129 15.34 2.83 -5.84
C LEU A 129 14.76 2.20 -7.13
N GLU A 130 15.09 0.93 -7.40
CA GLU A 130 14.53 0.16 -8.49
C GLU A 130 13.00 0.06 -8.39
N TRP A 131 12.50 -0.27 -7.20
CA TRP A 131 11.08 -0.36 -6.93
C TRP A 131 10.37 0.99 -7.12
N MET A 132 10.95 2.08 -6.66
CA MET A 132 10.41 3.44 -6.84
C MET A 132 10.42 3.86 -8.32
N SER A 133 11.47 3.50 -9.07
CA SER A 133 11.52 3.71 -10.51
C SER A 133 10.38 2.98 -11.22
N CYS A 134 10.13 1.72 -10.84
CA CYS A 134 9.01 0.95 -11.36
C CYS A 134 7.65 1.60 -10.99
N LEU A 135 7.48 2.04 -9.75
CA LEU A 135 6.27 2.77 -9.33
C LEU A 135 6.06 4.04 -10.16
N ASN A 136 7.11 4.79 -10.44
CA ASN A 136 7.01 6.00 -11.28
C ASN A 136 6.56 5.66 -12.71
N ARG A 137 7.09 4.59 -13.33
CA ARG A 137 6.62 4.11 -14.65
C ARG A 137 5.15 3.70 -14.60
N TYR A 138 4.74 2.96 -13.57
CA TYR A 138 3.36 2.53 -13.35
C TYR A 138 2.41 3.73 -13.25
N LEU A 139 2.72 4.71 -12.40
CA LEU A 139 1.90 5.90 -12.21
C LEU A 139 1.85 6.76 -13.48
N SER A 140 2.96 6.86 -14.21
CA SER A 140 3.02 7.57 -15.49
C SER A 140 2.15 6.91 -16.57
N ALA A 141 2.07 5.59 -16.59
CA ALA A 141 1.18 4.85 -17.47
C ALA A 141 -0.30 5.05 -17.07
N GLN A 142 -0.59 4.98 -15.77
CA GLN A 142 -1.93 5.22 -15.24
C GLN A 142 -2.41 6.64 -15.54
N ALA A 143 -1.57 7.66 -15.38
CA ALA A 143 -1.92 9.06 -15.64
C ALA A 143 -2.33 9.34 -17.09
N LYS A 144 -1.97 8.49 -18.05
CA LYS A 144 -2.39 8.60 -19.45
C LYS A 144 -3.83 8.16 -19.71
N ARG A 145 -4.49 7.56 -18.72
CA ARG A 145 -5.86 7.01 -18.85
C ARG A 145 -6.96 8.04 -18.65
N ASP A 146 -6.63 9.29 -18.32
CA ASP A 146 -7.60 10.35 -18.00
C ASP A 146 -8.56 9.96 -16.85
N GLU A 147 -8.08 9.13 -15.93
CA GLU A 147 -8.79 8.73 -14.71
C GLU A 147 -8.22 9.49 -13.51
N PRO A 148 -9.06 10.09 -12.66
CA PRO A 148 -8.58 10.65 -11.39
C PRO A 148 -7.82 9.59 -10.58
N LEU A 149 -6.64 9.95 -10.06
CA LEU A 149 -5.76 9.05 -9.34
C LEU A 149 -5.55 9.53 -7.90
N CYS A 150 -5.67 8.62 -6.95
CA CYS A 150 -5.32 8.82 -5.56
C CYS A 150 -4.27 7.79 -5.14
N LEU A 151 -3.04 8.23 -4.95
CA LEU A 151 -1.94 7.40 -4.43
C LEU A 151 -1.87 7.56 -2.91
N VAL A 152 -1.98 6.45 -2.20
CA VAL A 152 -1.91 6.38 -0.73
C VAL A 152 -1.01 5.24 -0.28
N GLY A 153 -0.59 5.26 0.96
CA GLY A 153 0.19 4.15 1.51
C GLY A 153 1.29 4.58 2.47
N ASP A 154 2.21 3.64 2.72
CA ASP A 154 3.44 3.87 3.47
C ASP A 154 4.60 4.04 2.48
N PHE A 155 5.08 5.26 2.36
CA PHE A 155 6.13 5.60 1.41
C PHE A 155 7.55 5.32 1.91
N ASN A 156 7.71 5.12 3.21
CA ASN A 156 9.04 4.97 3.84
C ASN A 156 10.03 6.08 3.45
N ILE A 157 9.51 7.29 3.24
CA ILE A 157 10.24 8.51 2.90
C ILE A 157 9.66 9.66 3.70
N ALA A 158 10.53 10.48 4.28
CA ALA A 158 10.20 11.76 4.88
C ALA A 158 10.72 12.87 3.97
N LEU A 159 9.84 13.76 3.51
CA LEU A 159 10.21 14.87 2.62
C LEU A 159 10.79 16.06 3.38
N GLU A 160 10.37 16.25 4.62
CA GLU A 160 10.78 17.39 5.45
C GLU A 160 11.14 16.96 6.86
N ALA A 161 11.96 17.76 7.54
CA ALA A 161 12.39 17.49 8.92
C ALA A 161 11.22 17.33 9.90
N ARG A 162 10.09 18.01 9.65
CA ARG A 162 8.86 17.89 10.47
C ARG A 162 8.21 16.49 10.40
N ASP A 163 8.51 15.72 9.36
CA ASP A 163 7.99 14.37 9.15
C ASP A 163 8.81 13.30 9.87
N ILE A 164 9.88 13.72 10.56
CA ILE A 164 10.84 12.83 11.22
C ILE A 164 10.82 13.08 12.73
N HIS A 165 10.65 12.02 13.51
CA HIS A 165 10.87 12.07 14.95
C HIS A 165 12.39 12.16 15.24
N HIS A 166 12.85 13.23 15.90
CA HIS A 166 14.28 13.55 16.12
C HIS A 166 15.06 13.73 14.82
N PRO A 167 14.75 14.74 13.99
CA PRO A 167 15.39 14.96 12.70
C PRO A 167 16.91 15.16 12.82
N GLU A 168 17.38 15.75 13.90
CA GLU A 168 18.81 15.96 14.19
C GLU A 168 19.62 14.65 14.25
N ARG A 169 18.97 13.51 14.51
CA ARG A 169 19.60 12.18 14.58
C ARG A 169 19.46 11.39 13.30
N LEU A 170 18.47 11.70 12.48
CA LEU A 170 18.05 10.91 11.32
C LEU A 170 18.32 11.63 10.00
N THR A 171 18.78 12.89 10.01
CA THR A 171 19.18 13.63 8.80
C THR A 171 20.30 12.87 8.06
N GLY A 172 20.11 12.65 6.76
CA GLY A 172 21.02 11.84 5.94
C GLY A 172 20.85 10.33 6.12
N GLY A 173 19.81 9.88 6.84
CA GLY A 173 19.41 8.48 6.92
C GLY A 173 18.51 8.07 5.74
N ILE A 174 18.18 6.77 5.68
CA ILE A 174 17.44 6.14 4.58
C ILE A 174 16.07 6.78 4.27
N MET A 175 15.41 7.37 5.25
CA MET A 175 14.10 8.00 5.09
C MET A 175 14.18 9.48 4.69
N ALA A 176 15.37 10.10 4.83
CA ALA A 176 15.61 11.52 4.55
C ALA A 176 16.77 11.74 3.57
N SER A 177 16.97 10.77 2.67
CA SER A 177 18.05 10.79 1.67
C SER A 177 17.57 11.31 0.32
#